data_d398a1710e29fae7cee66be7fb2bb5ca
#
_entry.id   d398a1710e29fae7cee66be7fb2bb5ca
#
_cell.length_a   1.000
_cell.length_b   1.000
_cell.length_c   1.000
_cell.angle_alpha   90.00
_cell.angle_beta   90.00
_cell.angle_gamma   90.00
#
_symmetry.space_group_name_H-M   'P 1'
#
loop_
_entity.id
_entity.type
_entity.pdbx_description
1 polymer ?
#
loop_
_entity_poly.entity_id
_entity_poly.type
_entity_poly.pdbx_seq_one_letter_code
_entity_poly.pdbx_strand_id
1 'polypeptide(L)'
;MDRVVIIGGGWSGCAAALAARKAGAEVTLVEKTDMLLGLGNVGGIMRNNGRFTAAEENIALGADELFGITDKLSRHVNIDFPGHKHASLYDVIKVEPHVKRLLEEKGINIKTIARAVDVVMDNQKTSNGDKLMKAIILSDDTEIAGDVFVECTGSTGPMGNCLTYGNGCCMCILRCPAFGPRVSITQKAGMNDIMGHRKDGAFGAFSGSGKLEKSSLSDEIQRELNEKGVVVIPLKPEEVSKDKLDLKVCQQYALNEYAQNIVLLDTGYAKIMTPFFPLEKLRRVPGLENARYADPYAGGKGNSIRYLSVAERDDKMRVTGIENLLC
;
A
#
# COMPACT_ATOMS: atom_id res chain seq x y z
N MET A 1 11.68 -29.30 -3.73
CA MET A 1 10.77 -28.18 -4.00
C MET A 1 11.18 -27.09 -3.04
N ASP A 2 11.55 -25.94 -3.56
CA ASP A 2 12.04 -24.84 -2.73
C ASP A 2 10.90 -24.24 -1.92
N ARG A 3 11.16 -23.95 -0.64
CA ARG A 3 10.22 -23.30 0.26
C ARG A 3 10.45 -21.80 0.21
N VAL A 4 9.47 -21.07 -0.29
CA VAL A 4 9.53 -19.61 -0.38
C VAL A 4 8.63 -18.98 0.69
N VAL A 5 9.22 -18.14 1.52
CA VAL A 5 8.51 -17.41 2.58
C VAL A 5 8.35 -15.95 2.17
N ILE A 6 7.11 -15.52 1.96
CA ILE A 6 6.77 -14.14 1.62
C ILE A 6 6.37 -13.41 2.90
N ILE A 7 7.02 -12.30 3.23
CA ILE A 7 6.79 -11.53 4.45
C ILE A 7 6.08 -10.22 4.11
N GLY A 8 4.79 -10.18 4.37
CA GLY A 8 3.87 -9.09 4.06
C GLY A 8 2.94 -9.42 2.90
N GLY A 9 1.64 -9.39 3.16
CA GLY A 9 0.56 -9.74 2.23
C GLY A 9 -0.02 -8.55 1.44
N GLY A 10 0.75 -7.48 1.21
CA GLY A 10 0.37 -6.40 0.30
C GLY A 10 0.31 -6.83 -1.17
N TRP A 11 0.01 -5.91 -2.10
CA TRP A 11 0.01 -6.23 -3.53
C TRP A 11 1.29 -6.92 -3.99
N SER A 12 2.46 -6.41 -3.56
CA SER A 12 3.75 -7.00 -3.92
C SER A 12 3.92 -8.41 -3.38
N GLY A 13 3.51 -8.65 -2.12
CA GLY A 13 3.59 -10.00 -1.53
C GLY A 13 2.64 -10.98 -2.20
N CYS A 14 1.42 -10.59 -2.52
CA CYS A 14 0.48 -11.42 -3.28
C CYS A 14 1.03 -11.77 -4.67
N ALA A 15 1.62 -10.78 -5.36
CA ALA A 15 2.24 -11.00 -6.67
C ALA A 15 3.45 -11.94 -6.58
N ALA A 16 4.34 -11.73 -5.60
CA ALA A 16 5.50 -12.59 -5.35
C ALA A 16 5.08 -14.04 -5.03
N ALA A 17 4.03 -14.20 -4.21
CA ALA A 17 3.51 -15.52 -3.86
C ALA A 17 2.98 -16.27 -5.08
N LEU A 18 2.21 -15.60 -5.95
CA LEU A 18 1.73 -16.20 -7.20
C LEU A 18 2.89 -16.58 -8.14
N ALA A 19 3.86 -15.68 -8.30
CA ALA A 19 5.03 -15.93 -9.14
C ALA A 19 5.85 -17.12 -8.62
N ALA A 20 6.14 -17.18 -7.32
CA ALA A 20 6.86 -18.29 -6.71
C ALA A 20 6.09 -19.61 -6.85
N ARG A 21 4.78 -19.60 -6.66
CA ARG A 21 3.94 -20.78 -6.82
C ARG A 21 3.90 -21.26 -8.28
N LYS A 22 3.82 -20.32 -9.23
CA LYS A 22 3.89 -20.61 -10.68
C LYS A 22 5.25 -21.23 -11.08
N ALA A 23 6.33 -20.84 -10.40
CA ALA A 23 7.65 -21.43 -10.58
C ALA A 23 7.80 -22.82 -9.92
N GLY A 24 6.77 -23.33 -9.23
CA GLY A 24 6.76 -24.67 -8.64
C GLY A 24 7.21 -24.70 -7.18
N ALA A 25 7.38 -23.57 -6.51
CA ALA A 25 7.77 -23.51 -5.10
C ALA A 25 6.61 -23.89 -4.15
N GLU A 26 6.94 -24.35 -2.96
CA GLU A 26 6.06 -24.36 -1.81
C GLU A 26 6.07 -22.96 -1.18
N VAL A 27 4.91 -22.31 -1.09
CA VAL A 27 4.83 -20.90 -0.69
C VAL A 27 4.07 -20.72 0.60
N THR A 28 4.70 -20.07 1.57
CA THR A 28 4.06 -19.55 2.77
C THR A 28 4.08 -18.02 2.74
N LEU A 29 2.92 -17.38 2.82
CA LEU A 29 2.75 -15.95 2.93
C LEU A 29 2.33 -15.59 4.34
N VAL A 30 3.10 -14.74 5.01
CA VAL A 30 2.79 -14.24 6.35
C VAL A 30 2.37 -12.77 6.28
N GLU A 31 1.25 -12.43 6.89
CA GLU A 31 0.73 -11.07 6.99
C GLU A 31 0.47 -10.73 8.46
N LYS A 32 0.99 -9.60 8.91
CA LYS A 32 0.86 -9.17 10.32
C LYS A 32 -0.58 -8.84 10.72
N THR A 33 -1.42 -8.43 9.77
CA THR A 33 -2.81 -8.05 10.02
C THR A 33 -3.77 -9.20 9.74
N ASP A 34 -5.04 -8.96 9.96
CA ASP A 34 -6.15 -9.88 9.71
C ASP A 34 -6.56 -9.97 8.23
N MET A 35 -6.02 -9.11 7.36
CA MET A 35 -6.37 -8.99 5.96
C MET A 35 -5.14 -8.87 5.07
N LEU A 36 -5.23 -9.39 3.85
CA LEU A 36 -4.27 -9.15 2.79
C LEU A 36 -4.40 -7.74 2.18
N LEU A 37 -3.60 -7.46 1.18
CA LEU A 37 -3.55 -6.27 0.34
C LEU A 37 -3.07 -4.98 1.03
N GLY A 38 -3.03 -4.90 2.36
CA GLY A 38 -2.50 -3.72 3.06
C GLY A 38 -3.05 -2.41 2.49
N LEU A 39 -2.19 -1.59 1.88
CA LEU A 39 -2.60 -0.32 1.23
C LEU A 39 -3.49 -0.52 -0.01
N GLY A 40 -3.58 -1.72 -0.55
CA GLY A 40 -4.53 -2.06 -1.61
C GLY A 40 -5.99 -1.87 -1.18
N ASN A 41 -6.29 -2.06 0.10
CA ASN A 41 -7.62 -1.82 0.68
C ASN A 41 -7.95 -0.33 0.86
N VAL A 42 -7.02 0.56 0.52
CA VAL A 42 -7.19 2.02 0.60
C VAL A 42 -7.02 2.67 -0.77
N GLY A 43 -6.19 2.09 -1.63
CA GLY A 43 -5.81 2.65 -2.93
C GLY A 43 -6.99 2.89 -3.86
N GLY A 44 -7.61 1.83 -4.29
CA GLY A 44 -8.79 1.86 -5.16
C GLY A 44 -8.54 2.28 -6.61
N ILE A 45 -7.32 2.63 -6.98
CA ILE A 45 -6.93 2.99 -8.35
C ILE A 45 -5.89 1.98 -8.82
N MET A 46 -6.16 1.22 -9.87
CA MET A 46 -5.22 0.23 -10.39
C MET A 46 -4.48 0.74 -11.63
N ARG A 47 -5.20 1.27 -12.59
CA ARG A 47 -4.66 1.73 -13.86
C ARG A 47 -4.88 3.23 -14.03
N ASN A 48 -3.83 3.98 -14.35
CA ASN A 48 -3.96 5.40 -14.69
C ASN A 48 -2.67 5.90 -15.35
N ASN A 49 -2.76 6.83 -16.26
CA ASN A 49 -1.60 7.42 -16.95
C ASN A 49 -0.66 6.32 -17.52
N GLY A 50 0.65 6.48 -17.39
CA GLY A 50 1.63 5.48 -17.83
C GLY A 50 1.51 4.12 -17.14
N ARG A 51 0.83 4.02 -16.01
CA ARG A 51 0.57 2.72 -15.34
C ARG A 51 -0.47 1.88 -16.08
N PHE A 52 -1.27 2.48 -16.95
CA PHE A 52 -2.15 1.72 -17.82
C PHE A 52 -1.31 0.81 -18.74
N THR A 53 -0.34 1.37 -19.45
CA THR A 53 0.57 0.61 -20.31
C THR A 53 1.38 -0.41 -19.51
N ALA A 54 1.93 -0.02 -18.35
CA ALA A 54 2.68 -0.94 -17.50
C ALA A 54 1.83 -2.12 -17.00
N ALA A 55 0.55 -1.92 -16.73
CA ALA A 55 -0.36 -3.01 -16.38
C ALA A 55 -0.55 -3.97 -17.56
N GLU A 56 -0.78 -3.46 -18.77
CA GLU A 56 -0.94 -4.28 -19.98
C GLU A 56 0.34 -5.08 -20.27
N GLU A 57 1.51 -4.48 -20.14
CA GLU A 57 2.79 -5.16 -20.29
C GLU A 57 2.97 -6.29 -19.28
N ASN A 58 2.66 -6.05 -18.00
CA ASN A 58 2.72 -7.08 -16.97
C ASN A 58 1.73 -8.23 -17.23
N ILE A 59 0.53 -7.93 -17.71
CA ILE A 59 -0.46 -8.93 -18.10
C ILE A 59 0.09 -9.79 -19.24
N ALA A 60 0.66 -9.16 -20.27
CA ALA A 60 1.27 -9.85 -21.40
C ALA A 60 2.45 -10.75 -20.97
N LEU A 61 3.15 -10.39 -19.90
CA LEU A 61 4.21 -11.19 -19.29
C LEU A 61 3.69 -12.26 -18.31
N GLY A 62 2.38 -12.43 -18.19
CA GLY A 62 1.75 -13.49 -17.41
C GLY A 62 1.46 -13.13 -15.95
N ALA A 63 1.37 -11.83 -15.61
CA ALA A 63 0.91 -11.34 -14.31
C ALA A 63 -0.57 -10.93 -14.34
N ASP A 64 -1.41 -11.68 -15.03
CA ASP A 64 -2.81 -11.37 -15.34
C ASP A 64 -3.77 -11.56 -14.14
N GLU A 65 -3.43 -12.46 -13.24
CA GLU A 65 -4.37 -12.95 -12.21
C GLU A 65 -4.85 -11.83 -11.27
N LEU A 66 -3.94 -11.03 -10.71
CA LEU A 66 -4.30 -9.93 -9.81
C LEU A 66 -4.97 -8.77 -10.56
N PHE A 67 -4.48 -8.43 -11.74
CA PHE A 67 -5.11 -7.41 -12.60
C PHE A 67 -6.51 -7.87 -13.02
N GLY A 68 -6.70 -9.13 -13.36
CA GLY A 68 -8.00 -9.71 -13.71
C GLY A 68 -9.02 -9.59 -12.58
N ILE A 69 -8.61 -9.73 -11.30
CA ILE A 69 -9.49 -9.49 -10.16
C ILE A 69 -9.87 -8.01 -10.06
N THR A 70 -8.90 -7.10 -10.14
CA THR A 70 -9.20 -5.66 -10.05
C THR A 70 -10.05 -5.19 -11.22
N ASP A 71 -9.86 -5.71 -12.42
CA ASP A 71 -10.67 -5.38 -13.59
C ASP A 71 -12.13 -5.87 -13.42
N LYS A 72 -12.32 -7.11 -12.94
CA LYS A 72 -13.66 -7.65 -12.63
C LYS A 72 -14.39 -6.87 -11.53
N LEU A 73 -13.65 -6.31 -10.60
CA LEU A 73 -14.18 -5.54 -9.48
C LEU A 73 -14.11 -4.02 -9.71
N SER A 74 -13.78 -3.59 -10.92
CA SER A 74 -13.79 -2.18 -11.28
C SER A 74 -15.22 -1.64 -11.23
N ARG A 75 -15.41 -0.60 -10.46
CA ARG A 75 -16.66 0.17 -10.39
C ARG A 75 -16.77 1.13 -11.56
N HIS A 76 -15.64 1.70 -11.94
CA HIS A 76 -15.50 2.64 -13.06
C HIS A 76 -14.20 2.37 -13.81
N VAL A 77 -14.25 2.51 -15.12
CA VAL A 77 -13.11 2.33 -16.00
C VAL A 77 -12.95 3.51 -16.93
N ASN A 78 -11.73 3.80 -17.33
CA ASN A 78 -11.40 4.85 -18.29
C ASN A 78 -11.94 6.23 -17.89
N ILE A 79 -11.82 6.59 -16.61
CA ILE A 79 -12.22 7.90 -16.10
C ILE A 79 -11.04 8.84 -15.96
N ASP A 80 -11.31 10.13 -16.21
CA ASP A 80 -10.35 11.21 -16.05
C ASP A 80 -10.70 12.04 -14.82
N PHE A 81 -9.69 12.44 -14.07
CA PHE A 81 -9.82 13.39 -12.97
C PHE A 81 -8.49 14.16 -12.80
N PRO A 82 -8.43 15.24 -12.01
CA PRO A 82 -7.23 16.06 -11.92
C PRO A 82 -5.94 15.25 -11.82
N GLY A 83 -5.04 15.44 -12.79
CA GLY A 83 -3.75 14.77 -12.89
C GLY A 83 -3.78 13.28 -13.27
N HIS A 84 -4.93 12.71 -13.55
CA HIS A 84 -5.09 11.29 -13.87
C HIS A 84 -5.92 11.10 -15.12
N LYS A 85 -5.47 10.20 -15.98
CA LYS A 85 -6.09 9.83 -17.23
C LYS A 85 -6.30 8.32 -17.29
N HIS A 86 -7.40 7.91 -17.92
CA HIS A 86 -7.72 6.49 -18.16
C HIS A 86 -7.73 5.64 -16.87
N ALA A 87 -8.16 6.22 -15.76
CA ALA A 87 -8.14 5.53 -14.48
C ALA A 87 -9.22 4.44 -14.41
N SER A 88 -8.87 3.31 -13.79
CA SER A 88 -9.82 2.28 -13.36
C SER A 88 -9.89 2.28 -11.84
N LEU A 89 -11.11 2.37 -11.32
CA LEU A 89 -11.38 2.37 -9.89
C LEU A 89 -11.96 1.02 -9.48
N TYR A 90 -11.23 0.26 -8.68
CA TYR A 90 -11.71 -1.01 -8.15
C TYR A 90 -12.36 -0.86 -6.77
N ASP A 91 -13.25 -1.80 -6.45
CA ASP A 91 -13.97 -1.85 -5.19
C ASP A 91 -13.05 -2.36 -4.07
N VAL A 92 -12.60 -1.44 -3.20
CA VAL A 92 -11.69 -1.74 -2.08
C VAL A 92 -12.34 -2.57 -0.98
N ILE A 93 -13.68 -2.64 -0.95
CA ILE A 93 -14.42 -3.45 0.03
C ILE A 93 -14.41 -4.92 -0.38
N LYS A 94 -14.43 -5.19 -1.69
CA LYS A 94 -14.60 -6.53 -2.25
C LYS A 94 -13.29 -7.20 -2.68
N VAL A 95 -12.24 -6.44 -2.93
CA VAL A 95 -11.04 -6.96 -3.60
C VAL A 95 -10.28 -8.00 -2.77
N GLU A 96 -10.14 -7.78 -1.46
CA GLU A 96 -9.33 -8.65 -0.61
C GLU A 96 -9.86 -10.10 -0.56
N PRO A 97 -11.15 -10.37 -0.31
CA PRO A 97 -11.66 -11.73 -0.29
C PRO A 97 -11.45 -12.49 -1.62
N HIS A 98 -11.46 -11.79 -2.76
CA HIS A 98 -11.22 -12.41 -4.06
C HIS A 98 -9.75 -12.76 -4.26
N VAL A 99 -8.84 -11.87 -3.83
CA VAL A 99 -7.39 -12.15 -3.89
C VAL A 99 -7.02 -13.28 -2.94
N LYS A 100 -7.54 -13.26 -1.72
CA LYS A 100 -7.30 -14.31 -0.74
C LYS A 100 -7.72 -15.68 -1.28
N ARG A 101 -8.93 -15.77 -1.83
CA ARG A 101 -9.42 -16.99 -2.46
C ARG A 101 -8.53 -17.45 -3.61
N LEU A 102 -8.10 -16.56 -4.49
CA LEU A 102 -7.17 -16.91 -5.58
C LEU A 102 -5.89 -17.55 -5.02
N LEU A 103 -5.28 -16.94 -4.00
CA LEU A 103 -4.06 -17.48 -3.41
C LEU A 103 -4.29 -18.85 -2.76
N GLU A 104 -5.39 -19.04 -2.05
CA GLU A 104 -5.80 -20.32 -1.47
C GLU A 104 -6.02 -21.39 -2.54
N GLU A 105 -6.72 -21.09 -3.63
CA GLU A 105 -6.94 -21.99 -4.77
C GLU A 105 -5.64 -22.39 -5.47
N LYS A 106 -4.62 -21.52 -5.44
CA LYS A 106 -3.27 -21.84 -5.95
C LYS A 106 -2.45 -22.67 -4.97
N GLY A 107 -2.98 -22.98 -3.79
CA GLY A 107 -2.30 -23.78 -2.77
C GLY A 107 -1.20 -22.99 -2.02
N ILE A 108 -1.33 -21.67 -1.92
CA ILE A 108 -0.45 -20.83 -1.10
C ILE A 108 -0.90 -20.91 0.35
N ASN A 109 0.02 -21.24 1.26
CA ASN A 109 -0.26 -21.26 2.69
C ASN A 109 -0.26 -19.83 3.25
N ILE A 110 -1.44 -19.30 3.57
CA ILE A 110 -1.61 -17.93 4.07
C ILE A 110 -1.72 -17.96 5.60
N LYS A 111 -0.89 -17.17 6.26
CA LYS A 111 -0.93 -16.93 7.70
C LYS A 111 -1.18 -15.45 7.96
N THR A 112 -2.41 -15.10 8.35
CA THR A 112 -2.75 -13.77 8.86
C THR A 112 -2.54 -13.69 10.38
N ILE A 113 -2.52 -12.46 10.93
CA ILE A 113 -2.17 -12.20 12.34
C ILE A 113 -0.80 -12.81 12.71
N ALA A 114 0.08 -12.88 11.71
CA ALA A 114 1.39 -13.50 11.78
C ALA A 114 2.48 -12.44 11.51
N ARG A 115 2.90 -11.75 12.57
CA ARG A 115 3.88 -10.68 12.47
C ARG A 115 5.29 -11.24 12.60
N ALA A 116 6.09 -11.18 11.52
CA ALA A 116 7.51 -11.44 11.60
C ALA A 116 8.22 -10.34 12.40
N VAL A 117 8.99 -10.72 13.40
CA VAL A 117 9.66 -9.80 14.34
C VAL A 117 11.17 -9.96 14.37
N ASP A 118 11.66 -11.12 13.93
CA ASP A 118 13.09 -11.41 13.89
C ASP A 118 13.42 -12.46 12.82
N VAL A 119 14.70 -12.77 12.64
CA VAL A 119 15.21 -13.75 11.68
C VAL A 119 16.24 -14.68 12.33
N VAL A 120 16.33 -15.89 11.80
CA VAL A 120 17.40 -16.84 12.10
C VAL A 120 18.37 -16.84 10.94
N MET A 121 19.62 -16.48 11.22
CA MET A 121 20.69 -16.47 10.23
C MET A 121 21.52 -17.75 10.33
N ASP A 122 22.07 -18.21 9.20
CA ASP A 122 23.09 -19.26 9.22
C ASP A 122 24.42 -18.69 9.77
N ASN A 123 25.11 -19.50 10.56
CA ASN A 123 26.44 -19.17 11.02
C ASN A 123 27.50 -19.33 9.92
N GLN A 124 27.16 -20.05 8.85
CA GLN A 124 28.05 -20.26 7.71
C GLN A 124 27.74 -19.23 6.63
N LYS A 125 28.78 -18.72 5.99
CA LYS A 125 28.67 -17.87 4.81
C LYS A 125 28.70 -18.73 3.56
N THR A 126 28.06 -18.23 2.49
CA THR A 126 28.18 -18.84 1.16
C THR A 126 29.63 -18.77 0.63
N SER A 127 29.87 -19.43 -0.48
CA SER A 127 31.15 -19.35 -1.19
C SER A 127 31.53 -17.92 -1.61
N ASN A 128 30.54 -17.05 -1.80
CA ASN A 128 30.72 -15.63 -2.14
C ASN A 128 30.89 -14.73 -0.90
N GLY A 129 30.80 -15.29 0.31
CA GLY A 129 30.89 -14.54 1.56
C GLY A 129 29.57 -13.95 2.06
N ASP A 130 28.47 -14.16 1.33
CA ASP A 130 27.15 -13.69 1.71
C ASP A 130 26.56 -14.51 2.87
N LYS A 131 25.65 -13.87 3.63
CA LYS A 131 24.89 -14.53 4.69
C LYS A 131 23.71 -15.30 4.09
N LEU A 132 23.22 -16.28 4.85
CA LEU A 132 21.98 -17.00 4.55
C LEU A 132 20.98 -16.83 5.69
N MET A 133 19.72 -16.62 5.35
CA MET A 133 18.61 -16.74 6.28
C MET A 133 18.13 -18.20 6.31
N LYS A 134 17.77 -18.68 7.51
CA LYS A 134 17.17 -20.00 7.72
C LYS A 134 15.68 -19.93 7.98
N ALA A 135 15.28 -18.92 8.74
CA ALA A 135 13.88 -18.75 9.13
C ALA A 135 13.55 -17.29 9.48
N ILE A 136 12.26 -17.02 9.58
CA ILE A 136 11.73 -15.86 10.28
C ILE A 136 11.14 -16.30 11.62
N ILE A 137 11.13 -15.38 12.59
CA ILE A 137 10.49 -15.57 13.90
C ILE A 137 9.26 -14.67 13.96
N LEU A 138 8.11 -15.25 14.29
CA LEU A 138 6.86 -14.52 14.51
C LEU A 138 6.78 -13.98 15.93
N SER A 139 5.83 -13.08 16.17
CA SER A 139 5.62 -12.46 17.50
C SER A 139 5.12 -13.40 18.59
N ASP A 140 4.75 -14.62 18.24
CA ASP A 140 4.38 -15.71 19.14
C ASP A 140 5.50 -16.77 19.27
N ASP A 141 6.74 -16.40 18.91
CA ASP A 141 7.92 -17.25 18.89
C ASP A 141 7.88 -18.41 17.88
N THR A 142 6.85 -18.49 17.03
CA THR A 142 6.80 -19.47 15.94
C THR A 142 7.92 -19.21 14.93
N GLU A 143 8.69 -20.23 14.62
CA GLU A 143 9.72 -20.18 13.58
C GLU A 143 9.15 -20.72 12.25
N ILE A 144 9.36 -19.99 11.15
CA ILE A 144 9.01 -20.41 9.80
C ILE A 144 10.28 -20.51 8.97
N ALA A 145 10.71 -21.74 8.72
CA ALA A 145 11.88 -22.03 7.90
C ALA A 145 11.57 -21.90 6.41
N GLY A 146 12.57 -21.46 5.63
CA GLY A 146 12.49 -21.33 4.19
C GLY A 146 13.85 -21.43 3.52
N ASP A 147 13.82 -21.62 2.21
CA ASP A 147 15.01 -21.66 1.37
C ASP A 147 15.24 -20.30 0.69
N VAL A 148 14.14 -19.57 0.42
CA VAL A 148 14.13 -18.20 -0.12
C VAL A 148 13.12 -17.35 0.67
N PHE A 149 13.49 -16.10 0.93
CA PHE A 149 12.66 -15.13 1.63
C PHE A 149 12.42 -13.91 0.76
N VAL A 150 11.20 -13.36 0.80
CA VAL A 150 10.86 -12.15 0.05
C VAL A 150 10.27 -11.11 1.00
N GLU A 151 10.94 -10.00 1.21
CA GLU A 151 10.44 -8.92 2.05
C GLU A 151 9.48 -8.02 1.30
N CYS A 152 8.21 -8.08 1.70
CA CYS A 152 7.10 -7.27 1.17
C CYS A 152 6.40 -6.48 2.29
N THR A 153 7.13 -6.03 3.30
CA THR A 153 6.60 -5.45 4.54
C THR A 153 6.04 -4.02 4.38
N GLY A 154 6.09 -3.49 3.18
CA GLY A 154 5.45 -2.22 2.82
C GLY A 154 6.35 -1.00 2.95
N SER A 155 5.80 0.16 2.59
CA SER A 155 6.53 1.42 2.38
C SER A 155 6.31 2.45 3.50
N THR A 156 6.35 2.02 4.76
CA THR A 156 6.23 2.93 5.91
C THR A 156 7.57 3.48 6.39
N GLY A 157 8.63 3.25 5.62
CA GLY A 157 10.00 3.63 5.93
C GLY A 157 10.71 2.65 6.86
N PRO A 158 11.94 2.96 7.28
CA PRO A 158 12.73 2.16 8.17
C PRO A 158 12.05 1.90 9.50
N MET A 159 12.49 0.89 10.24
CA MET A 159 12.01 0.67 11.60
C MET A 159 12.22 1.89 12.49
N GLY A 160 11.20 2.21 13.30
CA GLY A 160 11.27 3.34 14.24
C GLY A 160 11.10 4.71 13.62
N ASN A 161 10.84 4.83 12.33
CA ASN A 161 10.64 6.12 11.66
C ASN A 161 9.51 6.95 12.30
N CYS A 162 8.46 6.30 12.81
CA CYS A 162 7.36 6.99 13.51
C CYS A 162 7.83 7.66 14.80
N LEU A 163 8.74 7.05 15.52
CA LEU A 163 9.35 7.65 16.72
C LEU A 163 10.29 8.80 16.36
N THR A 164 11.07 8.62 15.28
CA THR A 164 12.05 9.61 14.84
C THR A 164 11.39 10.85 14.23
N TYR A 165 10.35 10.66 13.42
CA TYR A 165 9.76 11.73 12.61
C TYR A 165 8.33 12.11 13.03
N GLY A 166 7.76 11.44 14.03
CA GLY A 166 6.44 11.74 14.57
C GLY A 166 5.27 11.44 13.64
N ASN A 167 5.47 10.66 12.58
CA ASN A 167 4.47 10.41 11.55
C ASN A 167 4.27 8.93 11.27
N GLY A 168 3.03 8.54 11.03
CA GLY A 168 2.66 7.22 10.57
C GLY A 168 1.97 7.26 9.21
N CYS A 169 1.84 6.13 8.54
CA CYS A 169 0.97 5.99 7.37
C CYS A 169 -0.47 5.66 7.81
N CYS A 170 -1.45 5.81 6.89
CA CYS A 170 -2.84 5.52 7.19
C CYS A 170 -3.07 4.07 7.69
N MET A 171 -2.35 3.10 7.16
CA MET A 171 -2.41 1.73 7.66
C MET A 171 -1.78 1.58 9.04
N CYS A 172 -0.76 2.39 9.36
CA CYS A 172 -0.14 2.40 10.67
C CYS A 172 -1.11 2.81 11.77
N ILE A 173 -1.89 3.87 11.54
CA ILE A 173 -2.84 4.39 12.53
C ILE A 173 -4.00 3.42 12.74
N LEU A 174 -4.50 2.82 11.68
CA LEU A 174 -5.60 1.86 11.77
C LEU A 174 -5.18 0.53 12.39
N ARG A 175 -3.98 0.07 12.09
CA ARG A 175 -3.60 -1.32 12.36
C ARG A 175 -2.41 -1.49 13.28
N CYS A 176 -1.55 -0.48 13.42
CA CYS A 176 -0.37 -0.57 14.28
C CYS A 176 -0.71 -0.78 15.77
N PRO A 177 -1.74 -0.14 16.36
CA PRO A 177 -2.13 -0.42 17.74
C PRO A 177 -2.51 -1.88 17.99
N ALA A 178 -3.14 -2.54 17.01
CA ALA A 178 -3.59 -3.92 17.14
C ALA A 178 -2.52 -4.94 16.74
N PHE A 179 -1.73 -4.64 15.70
CA PHE A 179 -0.84 -5.62 15.05
C PHE A 179 0.64 -5.24 15.09
N GLY A 180 0.97 -4.14 15.74
CA GLY A 180 2.34 -3.63 15.84
C GLY A 180 2.86 -2.91 14.58
N PRO A 181 3.97 -2.15 14.72
CA PRO A 181 4.59 -1.42 13.61
C PRO A 181 5.23 -2.36 12.59
N ARG A 182 5.64 -1.78 11.44
CA ARG A 182 6.47 -2.50 10.46
C ARG A 182 7.77 -2.96 11.11
N VAL A 183 8.15 -4.19 10.81
CA VAL A 183 9.49 -4.72 11.06
C VAL A 183 10.18 -4.89 9.71
N SER A 184 11.38 -4.36 9.57
CA SER A 184 12.23 -4.59 8.41
C SER A 184 12.99 -5.90 8.60
N ILE A 185 12.74 -6.86 7.74
CA ILE A 185 13.45 -8.12 7.71
C ILE A 185 14.91 -7.91 7.29
N THR A 186 15.12 -7.00 6.34
CA THR A 186 16.45 -6.56 5.91
C THR A 186 17.30 -6.06 7.10
N GLN A 187 16.73 -5.19 7.96
CA GLN A 187 17.44 -4.71 9.14
C GLN A 187 17.67 -5.81 10.18
N LYS A 188 16.70 -6.70 10.35
CA LYS A 188 16.84 -7.86 11.25
C LYS A 188 17.93 -8.83 10.78
N ALA A 189 18.12 -8.96 9.47
CA ALA A 189 19.21 -9.72 8.87
C ALA A 189 20.57 -8.98 8.92
N GLY A 190 20.63 -7.79 9.51
CA GLY A 190 21.84 -7.01 9.70
C GLY A 190 22.28 -6.16 8.52
N MET A 191 21.34 -5.83 7.62
CA MET A 191 21.54 -4.87 6.52
C MET A 191 20.67 -3.63 6.76
N ASN A 192 21.00 -2.50 6.13
CA ASN A 192 20.28 -1.27 6.35
C ASN A 192 19.19 -1.04 5.29
N ASP A 193 18.04 -0.55 5.75
CA ASP A 193 17.09 0.11 4.86
C ASP A 193 17.64 1.49 4.45
N ILE A 194 17.56 1.81 3.17
CA ILE A 194 17.92 3.11 2.63
C ILE A 194 16.67 3.98 2.64
N MET A 195 16.76 5.15 3.26
CA MET A 195 15.70 6.14 3.26
C MET A 195 15.63 6.84 1.90
N GLY A 196 14.47 6.85 1.27
CA GLY A 196 14.23 7.63 0.06
C GLY A 196 14.25 9.13 0.34
N HIS A 197 14.90 9.88 -0.54
CA HIS A 197 14.95 11.33 -0.48
C HIS A 197 14.12 11.96 -1.60
N ARG A 198 13.52 13.11 -1.31
CA ARG A 198 12.91 13.97 -2.31
C ARG A 198 13.99 14.73 -3.08
N LYS A 199 13.59 15.39 -4.18
CA LYS A 199 14.53 16.22 -4.99
C LYS A 199 15.18 17.35 -4.19
N ASP A 200 14.50 17.86 -3.16
CA ASP A 200 15.01 18.89 -2.25
C ASP A 200 15.92 18.33 -1.13
N GLY A 201 16.22 17.03 -1.16
CA GLY A 201 17.05 16.36 -0.16
C GLY A 201 16.31 15.98 1.12
N ALA A 202 15.07 16.40 1.32
CA ALA A 202 14.29 16.05 2.49
C ALA A 202 13.82 14.59 2.43
N PHE A 203 13.67 13.96 3.59
CA PHE A 203 13.18 12.59 3.68
C PHE A 203 11.70 12.46 3.36
N GLY A 204 11.38 11.34 2.78
CA GLY A 204 10.00 10.86 2.64
C GLY A 204 9.26 11.36 1.43
N ALA A 205 8.15 10.72 1.18
CA ALA A 205 7.16 11.07 0.18
C ALA A 205 5.80 11.17 0.85
N PHE A 206 5.08 12.26 0.59
CA PHE A 206 3.74 12.41 1.09
C PHE A 206 2.77 11.69 0.15
N SER A 207 2.05 10.72 0.68
CA SER A 207 0.96 10.05 -0.01
C SER A 207 -0.10 9.68 1.01
N GLY A 208 -1.33 9.83 0.65
CA GLY A 208 -2.45 9.43 1.51
C GLY A 208 -3.77 9.84 0.92
N SER A 209 -4.80 9.17 1.36
CA SER A 209 -6.18 9.47 1.05
C SER A 209 -7.03 8.94 2.20
N GLY A 210 -8.12 9.62 2.49
CA GLY A 210 -9.14 9.13 3.42
C GLY A 210 -10.26 8.40 2.68
N LYS A 211 -11.10 7.72 3.43
CA LYS A 211 -12.36 7.11 2.94
C LYS A 211 -13.52 7.72 3.70
N LEU A 212 -14.48 8.25 2.98
CA LEU A 212 -15.74 8.72 3.54
C LEU A 212 -16.82 7.68 3.33
N GLU A 213 -17.70 7.54 4.31
CA GLU A 213 -18.93 6.78 4.15
C GLU A 213 -19.81 7.45 3.08
N LYS A 214 -20.09 6.77 1.98
CA LYS A 214 -20.90 7.33 0.89
C LYS A 214 -22.28 7.78 1.38
N SER A 215 -22.89 6.99 2.26
CA SER A 215 -24.21 7.32 2.86
C SER A 215 -24.22 8.57 3.74
N SER A 216 -23.06 9.13 4.05
CA SER A 216 -22.93 10.38 4.80
C SER A 216 -22.82 11.63 3.92
N LEU A 217 -22.82 11.47 2.60
CA LEU A 217 -22.75 12.55 1.63
C LEU A 217 -24.16 12.90 1.14
N SER A 218 -24.34 14.07 0.52
CA SER A 218 -25.61 14.42 -0.08
C SER A 218 -26.01 13.45 -1.19
N ASP A 219 -27.31 13.29 -1.42
CA ASP A 219 -27.85 12.40 -2.46
C ASP A 219 -27.32 12.76 -3.86
N GLU A 220 -27.09 14.04 -4.10
CA GLU A 220 -26.52 14.52 -5.35
C GLU A 220 -25.10 14.02 -5.56
N ILE A 221 -24.22 14.15 -4.55
CA ILE A 221 -22.84 13.65 -4.60
C ILE A 221 -22.83 12.13 -4.71
N GLN A 222 -23.69 11.42 -3.96
CA GLN A 222 -23.79 9.96 -4.06
C GLN A 222 -24.18 9.51 -5.46
N ARG A 223 -25.18 10.17 -6.07
CA ARG A 223 -25.62 9.87 -7.44
C ARG A 223 -24.50 10.12 -8.45
N GLU A 224 -23.85 11.28 -8.38
CA GLU A 224 -22.76 11.63 -9.30
C GLU A 224 -21.58 10.68 -9.16
N LEU A 225 -21.17 10.30 -7.94
CA LEU A 225 -20.15 9.28 -7.71
C LEU A 225 -20.52 7.93 -8.33
N ASN A 226 -21.79 7.51 -8.17
CA ASN A 226 -22.24 6.23 -8.73
C ASN A 226 -22.27 6.23 -10.26
N GLU A 227 -22.60 7.37 -10.88
CA GLU A 227 -22.72 7.52 -12.34
C GLU A 227 -21.37 7.77 -13.01
N LYS A 228 -20.56 8.68 -12.46
CA LYS A 228 -19.34 9.17 -13.10
C LYS A 228 -18.03 8.61 -12.49
N GLY A 229 -18.11 8.06 -11.28
CA GLY A 229 -16.93 7.59 -10.55
C GLY A 229 -16.10 8.68 -9.89
N VAL A 230 -16.31 9.94 -10.24
CA VAL A 230 -15.56 11.08 -9.73
C VAL A 230 -16.47 12.28 -9.49
N VAL A 231 -16.22 12.99 -8.38
CA VAL A 231 -16.81 14.30 -8.09
C VAL A 231 -15.69 15.26 -7.72
N VAL A 232 -15.71 16.45 -8.32
CA VAL A 232 -14.76 17.52 -8.05
C VAL A 232 -15.52 18.70 -7.48
N ILE A 233 -15.28 19.03 -6.20
CA ILE A 233 -15.97 20.10 -5.49
C ILE A 233 -15.01 21.26 -5.29
N PRO A 234 -15.24 22.43 -5.90
CA PRO A 234 -14.40 23.60 -5.70
C PRO A 234 -14.41 24.08 -4.25
N LEU A 235 -13.24 24.43 -3.72
CA LEU A 235 -13.09 25.05 -2.42
C LEU A 235 -13.18 26.57 -2.54
N LYS A 236 -13.70 27.22 -1.50
CA LYS A 236 -13.62 28.66 -1.39
C LYS A 236 -12.17 29.11 -1.20
N PRO A 237 -11.77 30.32 -1.67
CA PRO A 237 -10.40 30.80 -1.57
C PRO A 237 -9.79 30.74 -0.15
N GLU A 238 -10.61 31.01 0.88
CA GLU A 238 -10.21 30.97 2.29
C GLU A 238 -9.97 29.54 2.83
N GLU A 239 -10.44 28.53 2.12
CA GLU A 239 -10.29 27.12 2.51
C GLU A 239 -9.10 26.44 1.82
N VAL A 240 -8.52 27.12 0.83
CA VAL A 240 -7.38 26.61 0.06
C VAL A 240 -6.12 26.64 0.93
N SER A 241 -5.53 25.49 1.19
CA SER A 241 -4.27 25.36 1.93
C SER A 241 -3.16 24.90 1.00
N LYS A 242 -2.13 25.73 0.85
CA LYS A 242 -0.95 25.43 0.02
C LYS A 242 0.18 24.77 0.81
N ASP A 243 0.15 24.85 2.13
CA ASP A 243 1.30 24.60 3.01
C ASP A 243 1.87 23.16 2.98
N LYS A 244 1.17 22.20 2.39
CA LYS A 244 1.59 20.79 2.40
C LYS A 244 1.49 20.11 1.04
N LEU A 245 1.14 20.84 0.00
CA LEU A 245 0.97 20.26 -1.34
C LEU A 245 2.30 19.86 -1.95
N ASP A 246 3.35 20.64 -1.71
CA ASP A 246 4.70 20.37 -2.19
C ASP A 246 5.27 19.04 -1.68
N LEU A 247 4.68 18.50 -0.60
CA LEU A 247 5.07 17.21 -0.03
C LEU A 247 4.44 16.00 -0.76
N LYS A 248 3.41 16.23 -1.60
CA LYS A 248 2.69 15.15 -2.28
C LYS A 248 3.40 14.69 -3.54
N VAL A 249 4.15 13.63 -3.45
CA VAL A 249 4.90 13.08 -4.59
C VAL A 249 3.96 12.55 -5.68
N CYS A 250 2.89 11.88 -5.31
CA CYS A 250 1.99 11.25 -6.28
C CYS A 250 1.02 12.22 -6.98
N GLN A 251 1.01 13.50 -6.62
CA GLN A 251 0.10 14.51 -7.14
C GLN A 251 0.85 15.78 -7.61
N GLN A 252 2.18 15.74 -7.73
CA GLN A 252 2.99 16.91 -8.07
C GLN A 252 2.60 17.56 -9.41
N TYR A 253 2.07 16.79 -10.35
CA TYR A 253 1.63 17.25 -11.67
C TYR A 253 0.22 17.88 -11.67
N ALA A 254 -0.48 17.89 -10.54
CA ALA A 254 -1.83 18.47 -10.40
C ALA A 254 -2.03 19.16 -9.04
N LEU A 255 -0.97 19.76 -8.49
CA LEU A 255 -1.00 20.33 -7.14
C LEU A 255 -2.01 21.45 -6.98
N ASN A 256 -2.15 22.31 -8.00
CA ASN A 256 -3.10 23.45 -7.95
C ASN A 256 -4.53 22.95 -7.91
N GLU A 257 -4.88 21.97 -8.76
CA GLU A 257 -6.22 21.38 -8.82
C GLU A 257 -6.60 20.73 -7.50
N TYR A 258 -5.66 20.00 -6.88
CA TYR A 258 -5.88 19.40 -5.56
C TYR A 258 -5.84 20.39 -4.39
N ALA A 259 -5.22 21.57 -4.56
CA ALA A 259 -5.29 22.65 -3.59
C ALA A 259 -6.67 23.32 -3.58
N GLN A 260 -7.25 23.47 -4.76
CA GLN A 260 -8.46 24.25 -4.99
C GLN A 260 -9.73 23.41 -4.95
N ASN A 261 -9.63 22.08 -4.88
CA ASN A 261 -10.78 21.20 -4.97
C ASN A 261 -10.71 20.05 -3.95
N ILE A 262 -11.89 19.62 -3.51
CA ILE A 262 -12.07 18.27 -2.97
C ILE A 262 -12.34 17.34 -4.15
N VAL A 263 -11.52 16.33 -4.31
CA VAL A 263 -11.71 15.28 -5.34
C VAL A 263 -12.12 14.00 -4.63
N LEU A 264 -13.29 13.51 -4.95
CA LEU A 264 -13.86 12.25 -4.45
C LEU A 264 -13.88 11.21 -5.58
N LEU A 265 -13.53 9.97 -5.26
CA LEU A 265 -13.55 8.85 -6.19
C LEU A 265 -14.41 7.73 -5.62
N ASP A 266 -15.19 7.07 -6.48
CA ASP A 266 -15.98 5.90 -6.09
C ASP A 266 -15.13 4.62 -6.10
N THR A 267 -14.64 4.22 -4.95
CA THR A 267 -13.90 2.97 -4.73
C THR A 267 -14.66 1.98 -3.82
N GLY A 268 -15.99 2.12 -3.76
CA GLY A 268 -16.85 1.47 -2.76
C GLY A 268 -17.17 2.41 -1.60
N TYR A 269 -16.16 3.06 -1.03
CA TYR A 269 -16.27 4.30 -0.26
C TYR A 269 -16.14 5.51 -1.18
N ALA A 270 -16.46 6.70 -0.67
CA ALA A 270 -16.03 7.93 -1.33
C ALA A 270 -14.59 8.24 -0.90
N LYS A 271 -13.63 7.87 -1.75
CA LYS A 271 -12.21 8.12 -1.50
C LYS A 271 -11.91 9.61 -1.69
N ILE A 272 -11.51 10.28 -0.63
CA ILE A 272 -11.02 11.66 -0.71
C ILE A 272 -9.54 11.67 -1.11
N MET A 273 -9.22 12.30 -2.22
CA MET A 273 -7.84 12.38 -2.73
C MET A 273 -6.99 13.38 -1.96
N THR A 274 -7.61 14.33 -1.27
CA THR A 274 -6.92 15.26 -0.36
C THR A 274 -6.76 14.59 0.99
N PRO A 275 -5.56 14.15 1.39
CA PRO A 275 -5.37 13.53 2.70
C PRO A 275 -5.50 14.57 3.80
N PHE A 276 -5.99 14.15 4.96
CA PHE A 276 -6.03 14.94 6.19
C PHE A 276 -6.78 16.27 6.12
N PHE A 277 -7.86 16.29 5.37
CA PHE A 277 -8.77 17.41 5.46
C PHE A 277 -9.49 17.32 6.82
N PRO A 278 -9.35 18.31 7.73
CA PRO A 278 -10.02 18.26 9.02
C PRO A 278 -11.53 18.13 8.84
N LEU A 279 -12.17 17.26 9.63
CA LEU A 279 -13.59 16.98 9.50
C LEU A 279 -14.45 18.23 9.63
N GLU A 280 -14.06 19.16 10.52
CA GLU A 280 -14.75 20.43 10.75
C GLU A 280 -14.71 21.35 9.51
N LYS A 281 -13.62 21.30 8.75
CA LYS A 281 -13.50 22.03 7.48
C LYS A 281 -14.27 21.31 6.38
N LEU A 282 -14.15 19.98 6.32
CA LEU A 282 -14.83 19.16 5.33
C LEU A 282 -16.36 19.38 5.39
N ARG A 283 -16.92 19.43 6.59
CA ARG A 283 -18.36 19.65 6.83
C ARG A 283 -18.87 21.06 6.50
N ARG A 284 -17.99 22.00 6.15
CA ARG A 284 -18.37 23.33 5.63
C ARG A 284 -18.53 23.32 4.11
N VAL A 285 -18.09 22.27 3.45
CA VAL A 285 -18.18 22.11 2.00
C VAL A 285 -19.59 21.64 1.64
N PRO A 286 -20.29 22.31 0.69
CA PRO A 286 -21.65 21.93 0.29
C PRO A 286 -21.74 20.45 -0.12
N GLY A 287 -22.74 19.76 0.43
CA GLY A 287 -22.96 18.33 0.20
C GLY A 287 -22.12 17.39 1.07
N LEU A 288 -21.22 17.92 1.90
CA LEU A 288 -20.38 17.17 2.85
C LEU A 288 -20.71 17.49 4.32
N GLU A 289 -21.82 18.15 4.61
CA GLU A 289 -22.19 18.62 5.97
C GLU A 289 -22.27 17.48 6.99
N ASN A 290 -22.68 16.30 6.56
CA ASN A 290 -22.81 15.11 7.37
C ASN A 290 -21.66 14.11 7.16
N ALA A 291 -20.61 14.50 6.43
CA ALA A 291 -19.52 13.59 6.08
C ALA A 291 -18.93 12.91 7.31
N ARG A 292 -18.72 11.59 7.17
CA ARG A 292 -18.06 10.76 8.16
C ARG A 292 -16.93 10.00 7.48
N TYR A 293 -15.80 9.95 8.15
CA TYR A 293 -14.74 9.06 7.73
C TYR A 293 -15.09 7.60 8.06
N ALA A 294 -14.89 6.72 7.10
CA ALA A 294 -14.97 5.27 7.33
C ALA A 294 -13.82 4.77 8.20
N ASP A 295 -12.69 5.49 8.16
CA ASP A 295 -11.53 5.19 8.98
C ASP A 295 -11.50 6.12 10.20
N PRO A 296 -11.35 5.62 11.45
CA PRO A 296 -11.40 6.41 12.68
C PRO A 296 -10.26 7.44 12.80
N TYR A 297 -9.42 7.51 11.87
CA TYR A 297 -8.14 8.14 11.80
C TYR A 297 -8.11 9.55 11.21
N ALA A 298 -9.12 9.92 10.52
CA ALA A 298 -9.08 11.10 9.67
C ALA A 298 -9.30 12.43 10.39
N GLY A 299 -9.47 12.44 11.69
CA GLY A 299 -9.61 13.67 12.49
C GLY A 299 -8.31 14.22 13.07
N GLY A 300 -7.19 13.54 12.90
CA GLY A 300 -5.92 13.92 13.51
C GLY A 300 -5.09 14.87 12.65
N LYS A 301 -4.14 15.57 13.26
CA LYS A 301 -3.07 16.30 12.57
C LYS A 301 -2.10 15.38 11.81
N GLY A 302 -2.44 14.13 11.63
CA GLY A 302 -1.59 13.13 11.01
C GLY A 302 -1.29 13.46 9.57
N ASN A 303 -0.04 13.67 9.27
CA ASN A 303 0.47 13.66 7.92
C ASN A 303 0.86 12.22 7.63
N SER A 304 0.21 11.49 6.73
CA SER A 304 0.76 10.22 6.30
C SER A 304 1.93 10.46 5.36
N ILE A 305 3.05 10.70 5.95
CA ILE A 305 4.31 10.72 5.24
C ILE A 305 4.72 9.25 5.07
N ARG A 306 4.81 8.82 3.84
CA ARG A 306 5.44 7.56 3.51
C ARG A 306 6.92 7.81 3.32
N TYR A 307 7.69 7.21 4.19
CA TYR A 307 9.12 7.15 4.03
C TYR A 307 9.40 5.92 3.18
N LEU A 308 9.75 6.14 1.91
CA LEU A 308 10.20 5.05 1.07
C LEU A 308 11.49 4.50 1.67
N SER A 309 11.43 3.25 2.10
CA SER A 309 12.58 2.48 2.50
C SER A 309 12.87 1.48 1.40
N VAL A 310 14.11 1.43 0.97
CA VAL A 310 14.58 0.50 -0.06
C VAL A 310 15.82 -0.17 0.49
N ALA A 311 15.86 -1.49 0.47
CA ALA A 311 17.09 -2.23 0.70
C ALA A 311 18.07 -2.02 -0.46
N GLU A 312 19.35 -1.94 -0.16
CA GLU A 312 20.37 -2.05 -1.20
C GLU A 312 20.32 -3.46 -1.79
N ARG A 313 20.21 -3.57 -3.10
CA ARG A 313 19.95 -4.82 -3.80
C ARG A 313 20.66 -4.88 -5.14
N ASP A 314 20.91 -6.08 -5.58
CA ASP A 314 21.45 -6.36 -6.90
C ASP A 314 20.36 -6.30 -8.00
N ASP A 315 20.74 -6.56 -9.23
CA ASP A 315 19.87 -6.62 -10.42
C ASP A 315 18.86 -7.78 -10.40
N LYS A 316 19.05 -8.77 -9.51
CA LYS A 316 18.13 -9.88 -9.25
C LYS A 316 17.20 -9.63 -8.07
N MET A 317 17.18 -8.41 -7.56
CA MET A 317 16.41 -7.99 -6.38
C MET A 317 16.84 -8.67 -5.07
N ARG A 318 18.04 -9.27 -5.00
CA ARG A 318 18.59 -9.81 -3.76
C ARG A 318 19.16 -8.66 -2.92
N VAL A 319 18.89 -8.72 -1.62
CA VAL A 319 19.48 -7.77 -0.66
C VAL A 319 21.00 -8.00 -0.61
N THR A 320 21.77 -6.94 -0.88
CA THR A 320 23.23 -7.01 -0.91
C THR A 320 23.79 -7.63 0.38
N GLY A 321 24.58 -8.69 0.24
CA GLY A 321 25.19 -9.43 1.35
C GLY A 321 24.31 -10.52 1.98
N ILE A 322 23.11 -10.80 1.40
CA ILE A 322 22.25 -11.92 1.82
C ILE A 322 21.79 -12.69 0.57
N GLU A 323 22.24 -13.90 0.43
CA GLU A 323 22.08 -14.71 -0.79
C GLU A 323 20.60 -15.02 -1.11
N ASN A 324 19.78 -15.27 -0.09
CA ASN A 324 18.42 -15.79 -0.23
C ASN A 324 17.33 -14.85 0.30
N LEU A 325 17.61 -13.55 0.44
CA LEU A 325 16.63 -12.53 0.78
C LEU A 325 16.43 -11.59 -0.43
N LEU A 326 15.20 -11.54 -0.94
CA LEU A 326 14.76 -10.60 -1.98
C LEU A 326 13.91 -9.46 -1.36
N CYS A 327 13.93 -8.25 -2.00
CA CYS A 327 13.13 -7.11 -1.55
C CYS A 327 12.61 -6.28 -2.75
#